data_9ca3514c2585dd55223e64c237e2f275
#
_entry.id   9ca3514c2585dd55223e64c237e2f275
#
_cell.length_a   1.000
_cell.length_b   1.000
_cell.length_c   1.000
_cell.angle_alpha   90.00
_cell.angle_beta   90.00
_cell.angle_gamma   90.00
#
_symmetry.space_group_name_H-M   'P 1'
#
loop_
_entity.id
_entity.type
_entity.pdbx_description
1 polymer ?
#
loop_
_entity_poly.entity_id
_entity_poly.type
_entity_poly.pdbx_seq_one_letter_code
_entity_poly.pdbx_strand_id
1 'polypeptide(L)'
;FALEMAKETDGALEPTIYPVLTAWGFTTDENRIPGNEEIQSLLSRVGYEKVELNGQKIHLPEGMELDLGAVGKGYAGDLTAEIVKESGGTSALLNIGGNVQTVGSRPDGNDWRLAIRSPYGDGEVGVLEVSDCAVVTSGNYERYFTGEDGKRYGHILDPKTGYPVDNGLASVTIVT
;
A
#
# COMPACT_ATOMS: atom_id res chain seq x y z
N PHE A 1 -12.94 3.18 6.44
CA PHE A 1 -12.11 2.15 5.82
C PHE A 1 -10.65 2.20 6.28
N ALA A 2 -9.83 3.26 5.97
CA ALA A 2 -8.39 3.30 6.33
C ALA A 2 -8.14 3.11 7.84
N LEU A 3 -8.93 3.76 8.71
CA LEU A 3 -8.84 3.62 10.16
C LEU A 3 -9.28 2.23 10.65
N GLU A 4 -10.22 1.60 9.98
CA GLU A 4 -10.64 0.22 10.25
C GLU A 4 -9.49 -0.74 9.93
N MET A 5 -8.87 -0.60 8.76
CA MET A 5 -7.69 -1.39 8.38
C MET A 5 -6.51 -1.18 9.34
N ALA A 6 -6.28 0.06 9.77
CA ALA A 6 -5.26 0.35 10.78
C ALA A 6 -5.51 -0.41 12.08
N LYS A 7 -6.76 -0.44 12.55
CA LYS A 7 -7.17 -1.16 13.74
C LYS A 7 -7.05 -2.67 13.58
N GLU A 8 -7.51 -3.23 12.45
CA GLU A 8 -7.45 -4.68 12.17
C GLU A 8 -6.01 -5.21 12.05
N THR A 9 -5.08 -4.35 11.62
CA THR A 9 -3.66 -4.68 11.49
C THR A 9 -2.82 -4.31 12.72
N ASP A 10 -3.45 -3.89 13.83
CA ASP A 10 -2.77 -3.42 15.05
C ASP A 10 -1.72 -2.33 14.74
N GLY A 11 -2.10 -1.39 13.86
CA GLY A 11 -1.27 -0.27 13.44
C GLY A 11 -0.15 -0.64 12.45
N ALA A 12 -0.08 -1.86 11.93
CA ALA A 12 0.89 -2.17 10.89
C ALA A 12 0.60 -1.40 9.59
N LEU A 13 -0.69 -1.17 9.27
CA LEU A 13 -1.12 -0.15 8.35
C LEU A 13 -1.38 1.13 9.15
N GLU A 14 -0.58 2.17 8.93
CA GLU A 14 -0.66 3.42 9.71
C GLU A 14 -0.88 4.62 8.76
N PRO A 15 -2.13 5.08 8.61
CA PRO A 15 -2.43 6.16 7.67
C PRO A 15 -1.88 7.53 8.11
N THR A 16 -1.39 7.67 9.35
CA THR A 16 -0.81 8.93 9.83
C THR A 16 0.72 8.98 9.72
N ILE A 17 1.34 8.03 9.02
CA ILE A 17 2.81 7.93 8.85
C ILE A 17 3.39 9.00 7.91
N TYR A 18 2.59 9.83 7.26
CA TYR A 18 3.00 10.77 6.23
C TYR A 18 4.16 11.70 6.63
N PRO A 19 4.21 12.29 7.85
CA PRO A 19 5.35 13.13 8.25
C PRO A 19 6.69 12.38 8.20
N VAL A 20 6.68 11.08 8.52
CA VAL A 20 7.89 10.23 8.48
C VAL A 20 8.26 9.90 7.03
N LEU A 21 7.27 9.57 6.17
CA LEU A 21 7.49 9.34 4.73
C LEU A 21 8.13 10.55 4.06
N THR A 22 7.66 11.75 4.41
CA THR A 22 8.20 13.02 3.90
C THR A 22 9.63 13.25 4.37
N ALA A 23 9.94 12.96 5.63
CA ALA A 23 11.30 13.07 6.17
C ALA A 23 12.31 12.16 5.44
N TRP A 24 11.89 10.97 5.02
CA TRP A 24 12.69 10.07 4.18
C TRP A 24 12.79 10.52 2.71
N GLY A 25 11.95 11.48 2.28
CA GLY A 25 11.88 11.95 0.90
C GLY A 25 11.08 11.06 -0.04
N PHE A 26 10.30 10.07 0.47
CA PHE A 26 9.48 9.20 -0.38
C PHE A 26 8.27 9.89 -1.02
N THR A 27 7.91 11.06 -0.55
CA THR A 27 6.84 11.91 -1.11
C THR A 27 7.36 13.05 -1.97
N THR A 28 8.69 13.21 -2.02
CA THR A 28 9.42 14.21 -2.83
C THR A 28 10.49 13.50 -3.63
N ASP A 29 11.24 14.22 -4.47
CA ASP A 29 12.41 13.67 -5.18
C ASP A 29 13.72 13.84 -4.37
N GLU A 30 13.63 14.29 -3.12
CA GLU A 30 14.76 14.58 -2.24
C GLU A 30 14.95 13.48 -1.18
N ASN A 31 15.40 12.30 -1.62
CA ASN A 31 15.66 11.19 -0.71
C ASN A 31 16.82 11.47 0.23
N ARG A 32 16.65 11.16 1.51
CA ARG A 32 17.68 11.26 2.55
C ARG A 32 17.46 10.26 3.67
N ILE A 33 18.46 10.09 4.50
CA ILE A 33 18.35 9.29 5.75
C ILE A 33 18.12 10.29 6.89
N PRO A 34 16.91 10.37 7.48
CA PRO A 34 16.64 11.26 8.61
C PRO A 34 17.43 10.82 9.86
N GLY A 35 17.79 11.80 10.70
CA GLY A 35 18.41 11.50 11.99
C GLY A 35 17.42 10.82 12.97
N ASN A 36 17.94 10.01 13.89
CA ASN A 36 17.10 9.29 14.84
C ASN A 36 16.23 10.23 15.71
N GLU A 37 16.78 11.35 16.17
CA GLU A 37 16.00 12.33 16.97
C GLU A 37 14.86 12.95 16.16
N GLU A 38 15.09 13.21 14.87
CA GLU A 38 14.05 13.68 13.96
C GLU A 38 12.93 12.66 13.80
N ILE A 39 13.28 11.39 13.55
CA ILE A 39 12.31 10.29 13.43
C ILE A 39 11.48 10.17 14.71
N GLN A 40 12.12 10.15 15.89
CA GLN A 40 11.42 10.06 17.17
C GLN A 40 10.47 11.24 17.38
N SER A 41 10.88 12.45 17.03
CA SER A 41 10.03 13.65 17.09
C SER A 41 8.81 13.52 16.18
N LEU A 42 8.99 13.00 14.95
CA LEU A 42 7.90 12.81 13.99
C LEU A 42 6.94 11.68 14.42
N LEU A 43 7.46 10.59 14.95
CA LEU A 43 6.64 9.48 15.47
C LEU A 43 5.69 9.92 16.59
N SER A 44 6.02 10.96 17.34
CA SER A 44 5.09 11.52 18.33
C SER A 44 3.77 12.02 17.72
N ARG A 45 3.77 12.35 16.43
CA ARG A 45 2.61 12.82 15.64
C ARG A 45 1.94 11.69 14.85
N VAL A 46 2.41 10.45 14.98
CA VAL A 46 1.85 9.26 14.36
C VAL A 46 0.95 8.54 15.35
N GLY A 47 -0.10 7.90 14.88
CA GLY A 47 -1.04 7.11 15.66
C GLY A 47 -2.47 7.30 15.20
N TYR A 48 -2.99 6.32 14.47
CA TYR A 48 -4.33 6.35 13.89
C TYR A 48 -5.44 6.50 14.96
N GLU A 49 -5.18 6.09 16.21
CA GLU A 49 -6.11 6.18 17.33
C GLU A 49 -6.38 7.64 17.76
N LYS A 50 -5.50 8.56 17.37
CA LYS A 50 -5.64 10.00 17.65
C LYS A 50 -6.54 10.70 16.62
N VAL A 51 -6.92 10.02 15.55
CA VAL A 51 -7.77 10.57 14.48
C VAL A 51 -9.23 10.47 14.92
N GLU A 52 -9.91 11.61 15.00
CA GLU A 52 -11.32 11.64 15.33
C GLU A 52 -12.20 11.78 14.07
N LEU A 53 -13.17 10.88 13.92
CA LEU A 53 -14.12 10.88 12.83
C LEU A 53 -15.53 11.13 13.35
N ASN A 54 -16.13 12.25 12.96
CA ASN A 54 -17.48 12.66 13.34
C ASN A 54 -18.36 12.87 12.09
N GLY A 55 -19.04 11.81 11.66
CA GLY A 55 -19.77 11.79 10.41
C GLY A 55 -18.85 12.03 9.22
N GLN A 56 -19.01 13.17 8.53
CA GLN A 56 -18.16 13.56 7.39
C GLN A 56 -17.00 14.49 7.78
N LYS A 57 -16.79 14.72 9.07
CA LYS A 57 -15.72 15.59 9.55
C LYS A 57 -14.62 14.74 10.16
N ILE A 58 -13.39 15.06 9.81
CA ILE A 58 -12.19 14.51 10.40
C ILE A 58 -11.49 15.59 11.20
N HIS A 59 -11.01 15.24 12.38
CA HIS A 59 -10.13 16.07 13.19
C HIS A 59 -8.79 15.36 13.34
N LEU A 60 -7.72 16.08 13.06
CA LEU A 60 -6.34 15.64 13.23
C LEU A 60 -5.67 16.53 14.29
N PRO A 61 -4.96 15.97 15.28
CA PRO A 61 -4.08 16.75 16.13
C PRO A 61 -3.07 17.57 15.36
N GLU A 62 -2.56 18.64 15.97
CA GLU A 62 -1.58 19.52 15.34
C GLU A 62 -0.33 18.77 14.87
N GLY A 63 0.05 19.00 13.61
CA GLY A 63 1.21 18.37 12.98
C GLY A 63 1.01 16.92 12.55
N MET A 64 -0.20 16.37 12.72
CA MET A 64 -0.56 15.07 12.14
C MET A 64 -0.99 15.25 10.69
N GLU A 65 -0.58 14.32 9.85
CA GLU A 65 -0.90 14.30 8.43
C GLU A 65 -1.29 12.88 8.00
N LEU A 66 -2.11 12.75 6.93
CA LEU A 66 -2.59 11.47 6.44
C LEU A 66 -1.95 11.10 5.11
N ASP A 67 -1.60 9.83 4.96
CA ASP A 67 -1.33 9.17 3.70
C ASP A 67 -2.31 8.01 3.51
N LEU A 68 -3.08 8.07 2.43
CA LEU A 68 -4.03 7.01 2.04
C LEU A 68 -3.49 6.14 0.90
N GLY A 69 -2.22 6.29 0.54
CA GLY A 69 -1.58 5.57 -0.58
C GLY A 69 -1.62 4.05 -0.42
N ALA A 70 -1.53 3.56 0.82
CA ALA A 70 -1.59 2.13 1.12
C ALA A 70 -2.98 1.50 0.90
N VAL A 71 -4.06 2.27 0.96
CA VAL A 71 -5.45 1.77 0.86
C VAL A 71 -6.21 2.30 -0.35
N GLY A 72 -5.80 3.43 -0.91
CA GLY A 72 -6.58 4.15 -1.94
C GLY A 72 -6.80 3.34 -3.21
N LYS A 73 -5.81 2.58 -3.66
CA LYS A 73 -5.93 1.75 -4.86
C LYS A 73 -6.87 0.56 -4.66
N GLY A 74 -6.78 -0.11 -3.52
CA GLY A 74 -7.68 -1.20 -3.17
C GLY A 74 -9.13 -0.72 -3.07
N TYR A 75 -9.36 0.34 -2.33
CA TYR A 75 -10.68 0.96 -2.20
C TYR A 75 -11.28 1.38 -3.54
N ALA A 76 -10.48 2.00 -4.42
CA ALA A 76 -10.93 2.36 -5.77
C ALA A 76 -11.24 1.12 -6.63
N GLY A 77 -10.47 0.02 -6.44
CA GLY A 77 -10.73 -1.27 -7.08
C GLY A 77 -12.09 -1.84 -6.72
N ASP A 78 -12.38 -1.92 -5.43
CA ASP A 78 -13.65 -2.43 -4.92
C ASP A 78 -14.84 -1.64 -5.44
N LEU A 79 -14.80 -0.30 -5.35
CA LEU A 79 -15.85 0.56 -5.89
C LEU A 79 -16.03 0.39 -7.41
N THR A 80 -14.94 0.25 -8.15
CA THR A 80 -15.00 0.06 -9.60
C THR A 80 -15.59 -1.30 -9.95
N ALA A 81 -15.21 -2.36 -9.23
CA ALA A 81 -15.77 -3.69 -9.43
C ALA A 81 -17.27 -3.73 -9.13
N GLU A 82 -17.70 -3.05 -8.06
CA GLU A 82 -19.12 -2.91 -7.71
C GLU A 82 -19.91 -2.20 -8.82
N ILE A 83 -19.41 -1.06 -9.31
CA ILE A 83 -20.05 -0.32 -10.44
C ILE A 83 -20.16 -1.19 -11.69
N VAL A 84 -19.12 -1.99 -12.01
CA VAL A 84 -19.16 -2.92 -13.15
C VAL A 84 -20.26 -3.97 -12.95
N LYS A 85 -20.34 -4.58 -11.76
CA LYS A 85 -21.38 -5.58 -11.43
C LYS A 85 -22.79 -4.97 -11.47
N GLU A 86 -22.99 -3.80 -10.88
CA GLU A 86 -24.28 -3.08 -10.90
C GLU A 86 -24.74 -2.66 -12.31
N SER A 87 -23.77 -2.38 -13.19
CA SER A 87 -24.04 -2.07 -14.61
C SER A 87 -24.31 -3.31 -15.46
N GLY A 88 -24.37 -4.50 -14.84
CA GLY A 88 -24.62 -5.76 -15.53
C GLY A 88 -23.36 -6.41 -16.15
N GLY A 89 -22.17 -5.91 -15.84
CA GLY A 89 -20.89 -6.51 -16.25
C GLY A 89 -20.62 -7.79 -15.46
N THR A 90 -20.34 -8.87 -16.19
CA THR A 90 -20.06 -10.20 -15.60
C THR A 90 -18.63 -10.66 -15.80
N SER A 91 -17.82 -9.89 -16.55
CA SER A 91 -16.44 -10.21 -16.88
C SER A 91 -15.64 -8.92 -17.06
N ALA A 92 -14.71 -8.66 -16.17
CA ALA A 92 -13.79 -7.54 -16.26
C ALA A 92 -12.46 -7.81 -15.56
N LEU A 93 -11.40 -7.19 -16.07
CA LEU A 93 -10.10 -7.12 -15.42
C LEU A 93 -9.75 -5.65 -15.20
N LEU A 94 -9.63 -5.27 -13.95
CA LEU A 94 -9.29 -3.93 -13.50
C LEU A 94 -7.82 -3.90 -13.08
N ASN A 95 -7.09 -2.89 -13.55
CA ASN A 95 -5.71 -2.65 -13.11
C ASN A 95 -5.58 -1.19 -12.64
N ILE A 96 -5.48 -1.01 -11.35
CA ILE A 96 -5.41 0.31 -10.72
C ILE A 96 -4.01 0.48 -10.13
N GLY A 97 -3.10 0.99 -10.96
CA GLY A 97 -1.71 1.24 -10.54
C GLY A 97 -1.00 0.01 -9.99
N GLY A 98 -1.24 -1.17 -10.59
CA GLY A 98 -0.65 -2.45 -10.19
C GLY A 98 -1.51 -3.29 -9.23
N ASN A 99 -2.55 -2.73 -8.61
CA ASN A 99 -3.58 -3.52 -7.96
C ASN A 99 -4.50 -4.11 -9.03
N VAL A 100 -4.54 -5.41 -9.15
CA VAL A 100 -5.38 -6.11 -10.13
C VAL A 100 -6.59 -6.68 -9.43
N GLN A 101 -7.77 -6.46 -10.02
CA GLN A 101 -9.02 -7.03 -9.53
C GLN A 101 -9.82 -7.60 -10.69
N THR A 102 -10.41 -8.77 -10.50
CA THR A 102 -11.23 -9.45 -11.49
C THR A 102 -12.70 -9.43 -11.09
N VAL A 103 -13.58 -9.26 -12.08
CA VAL A 103 -15.03 -9.46 -11.94
C VAL A 103 -15.37 -10.69 -12.78
N GLY A 104 -15.82 -11.73 -12.10
CA GLY A 104 -16.09 -13.02 -12.74
C GLY A 104 -14.91 -13.62 -13.49
N SER A 105 -15.19 -14.58 -14.37
CA SER A 105 -14.23 -15.22 -15.26
C SER A 105 -14.06 -14.43 -16.58
N ARG A 106 -13.12 -14.85 -17.39
CA ARG A 106 -12.92 -14.34 -18.76
C ARG A 106 -14.16 -14.63 -19.63
N PRO A 107 -14.37 -13.86 -20.73
CA PRO A 107 -15.52 -14.07 -21.61
C PRO A 107 -15.56 -15.47 -22.27
N ASP A 108 -14.44 -16.17 -22.32
CA ASP A 108 -14.33 -17.55 -22.84
C ASP A 108 -14.64 -18.63 -21.78
N GLY A 109 -15.03 -18.22 -20.56
CA GLY A 109 -15.36 -19.09 -19.44
C GLY A 109 -14.16 -19.61 -18.64
N ASN A 110 -12.94 -19.27 -19.03
CA ASN A 110 -11.73 -19.62 -18.29
C ASN A 110 -11.41 -18.60 -17.18
N ASP A 111 -10.56 -18.99 -16.25
CA ASP A 111 -10.04 -18.09 -15.25
C ASP A 111 -9.06 -17.05 -15.85
N TRP A 112 -8.94 -15.91 -15.19
CA TRP A 112 -7.93 -14.91 -15.50
C TRP A 112 -6.55 -15.43 -15.12
N ARG A 113 -5.57 -15.20 -15.98
CA ARG A 113 -4.18 -15.59 -15.73
C ARG A 113 -3.35 -14.35 -15.43
N LEU A 114 -2.92 -14.23 -14.17
CA LEU A 114 -2.17 -13.09 -13.66
C LEU A 114 -0.76 -13.51 -13.30
N ALA A 115 0.21 -12.91 -13.97
CA ALA A 115 1.62 -13.14 -13.68
C ALA A 115 2.06 -12.35 -12.44
N ILE A 116 2.78 -12.99 -11.54
CA ILE A 116 3.43 -12.34 -10.40
C ILE A 116 4.86 -12.00 -10.79
N ARG A 117 5.16 -10.71 -10.87
CA ARG A 117 6.47 -10.20 -11.25
C ARG A 117 7.55 -10.62 -10.26
N SER A 118 8.72 -10.98 -10.77
CA SER A 118 9.90 -11.27 -9.96
C SER A 118 10.43 -9.98 -9.29
N PRO A 119 10.69 -9.97 -7.97
CA PRO A 119 11.35 -8.85 -7.30
C PRO A 119 12.86 -8.79 -7.55
N TYR A 120 13.44 -9.79 -8.23
CA TYR A 120 14.89 -9.94 -8.42
C TYR A 120 15.36 -9.66 -9.86
N GLY A 121 14.51 -9.11 -10.71
CA GLY A 121 14.84 -8.78 -12.09
C GLY A 121 13.69 -9.08 -13.05
N ASP A 122 14.02 -9.24 -14.33
CA ASP A 122 13.04 -9.55 -15.36
C ASP A 122 12.46 -10.95 -15.19
N GLY A 123 11.17 -11.09 -15.50
CA GLY A 123 10.44 -12.35 -15.45
C GLY A 123 9.40 -12.42 -14.35
N GLU A 124 8.91 -13.61 -14.12
CA GLU A 124 7.78 -13.92 -13.25
C GLU A 124 8.17 -15.01 -12.24
N VAL A 125 7.68 -14.92 -11.02
CA VAL A 125 7.82 -16.00 -10.03
C VAL A 125 6.73 -17.07 -10.19
N GLY A 126 5.64 -16.73 -10.88
CA GLY A 126 4.54 -17.65 -11.15
C GLY A 126 3.36 -16.97 -11.81
N VAL A 127 2.37 -17.78 -12.18
CA VAL A 127 1.08 -17.33 -12.74
C VAL A 127 -0.03 -17.86 -11.86
N LEU A 128 -0.94 -16.98 -11.46
CA LEU A 128 -2.18 -17.32 -10.76
C LEU A 128 -3.31 -17.47 -11.77
N GLU A 129 -4.14 -18.48 -11.59
CA GLU A 129 -5.43 -18.62 -12.28
C GLU A 129 -6.52 -18.27 -11.28
N VAL A 130 -7.28 -17.20 -11.56
CA VAL A 130 -8.18 -16.58 -10.59
C VAL A 130 -9.42 -16.01 -11.26
N SER A 131 -10.52 -15.94 -10.50
CA SER A 131 -11.76 -15.26 -10.89
C SER A 131 -12.40 -14.61 -9.68
N ASP A 132 -13.06 -13.47 -9.92
CA ASP A 132 -13.84 -12.70 -8.93
C ASP A 132 -13.05 -12.41 -7.63
N CYS A 133 -11.80 -11.97 -7.76
CA CYS A 133 -10.90 -11.69 -6.65
C CYS A 133 -9.99 -10.50 -6.94
N ALA A 134 -9.34 -9.98 -5.89
CA ALA A 134 -8.24 -9.04 -6.02
C ALA A 134 -6.89 -9.74 -5.85
N VAL A 135 -5.89 -9.29 -6.61
CA VAL A 135 -4.48 -9.72 -6.50
C VAL A 135 -3.62 -8.48 -6.37
N VAL A 136 -3.04 -8.30 -5.20
CA VAL A 136 -2.30 -7.09 -4.83
C VAL A 136 -0.91 -7.44 -4.35
N THR A 137 0.09 -6.80 -4.93
CA THR A 137 1.50 -7.01 -4.56
C THR A 137 2.11 -5.73 -3.98
N SER A 138 2.73 -5.86 -2.83
CA SER A 138 3.59 -4.85 -2.21
C SER A 138 5.03 -5.32 -2.18
N GLY A 139 5.98 -4.43 -2.51
CA GLY A 139 7.40 -4.80 -2.50
C GLY A 139 8.32 -3.58 -2.40
N ASN A 140 9.47 -3.78 -1.77
CA ASN A 140 10.48 -2.74 -1.57
C ASN A 140 11.36 -2.49 -2.80
N TYR A 141 11.16 -3.24 -3.89
CA TYR A 141 12.01 -3.18 -5.09
C TYR A 141 11.57 -2.13 -6.11
N GLU A 142 10.35 -1.57 -5.99
CA GLU A 142 9.83 -0.58 -6.96
C GLU A 142 10.15 0.87 -6.56
N ARG A 143 10.07 1.18 -5.27
CA ARG A 143 10.37 2.52 -4.73
C ARG A 143 11.38 2.42 -3.60
N TYR A 144 12.62 2.71 -3.93
CA TYR A 144 13.73 2.75 -2.98
C TYR A 144 14.78 3.73 -3.44
N PHE A 145 15.66 4.10 -2.53
CA PHE A 145 16.92 4.75 -2.87
C PHE A 145 18.09 4.01 -2.20
N THR A 146 19.29 4.25 -2.70
CA THR A 146 20.50 3.72 -2.07
C THR A 146 21.19 4.86 -1.30
N GLY A 147 21.36 4.66 0.00
CA GLY A 147 22.05 5.62 0.86
C GLY A 147 23.56 5.66 0.59
N GLU A 148 24.25 6.67 1.16
CA GLU A 148 25.71 6.78 1.08
C GLU A 148 26.45 5.59 1.74
N ASP A 149 25.78 4.90 2.65
CA ASP A 149 26.25 3.66 3.29
C ASP A 149 26.09 2.41 2.41
N GLY A 150 25.60 2.55 1.18
CA GLY A 150 25.37 1.49 0.22
C GLY A 150 24.14 0.63 0.49
N LYS A 151 23.34 0.92 1.52
CA LYS A 151 22.09 0.21 1.82
C LYS A 151 20.94 0.72 0.99
N ARG A 152 20.00 -0.17 0.69
CA ARG A 152 18.71 0.18 0.09
C ARG A 152 17.69 0.50 1.17
N TYR A 153 17.01 1.61 0.96
CA TYR A 153 15.93 2.09 1.81
C TYR A 153 14.63 2.11 0.99
N GLY A 154 13.72 1.22 1.29
CA GLY A 154 12.41 1.12 0.62
C GLY A 154 11.38 2.04 1.26
N HIS A 155 10.31 2.33 0.51
CA HIS A 155 9.24 3.23 0.96
C HIS A 155 8.26 2.61 1.97
N ILE A 156 8.35 1.31 2.22
CA ILE A 156 7.51 0.63 3.22
C ILE A 156 8.18 0.81 4.57
N LEU A 157 7.57 1.62 5.43
CA LEU A 157 8.09 1.94 6.75
C LEU A 157 7.43 1.09 7.83
N ASP A 158 8.18 0.73 8.84
CA ASP A 158 7.64 0.22 10.10
C ASP A 158 7.13 1.41 10.94
N PRO A 159 5.81 1.51 11.22
CA PRO A 159 5.26 2.63 11.97
C PRO A 159 5.75 2.75 13.40
N LYS A 160 6.25 1.66 13.98
CA LYS A 160 6.77 1.64 15.36
C LYS A 160 8.17 2.23 15.45
N THR A 161 8.96 2.06 14.39
CA THR A 161 10.36 2.51 14.38
C THR A 161 10.58 3.74 13.49
N GLY A 162 9.71 3.97 12.50
CA GLY A 162 9.85 5.01 11.48
C GLY A 162 10.94 4.73 10.44
N TYR A 163 11.51 3.52 10.44
CA TYR A 163 12.52 3.10 9.47
C TYR A 163 11.93 2.18 8.39
N PRO A 164 12.52 2.15 7.19
CA PRO A 164 12.18 1.15 6.19
C PRO A 164 12.27 -0.27 6.73
N VAL A 165 11.27 -1.09 6.38
CA VAL A 165 11.22 -2.49 6.80
C VAL A 165 12.36 -3.27 6.15
N ASP A 166 13.12 -4.00 6.96
CA ASP A 166 14.17 -4.93 6.56
C ASP A 166 13.97 -6.27 7.29
N ASN A 167 13.03 -7.07 6.79
CA ASN A 167 12.63 -8.35 7.37
C ASN A 167 12.93 -9.55 6.46
N GLY A 168 13.72 -9.34 5.40
CA GLY A 168 14.07 -10.37 4.42
C GLY A 168 13.01 -10.66 3.37
N LEU A 169 11.83 -10.01 3.41
CA LEU A 169 10.80 -10.12 2.38
C LEU A 169 11.05 -9.11 1.26
N ALA A 170 11.18 -9.59 0.03
CA ALA A 170 11.30 -8.74 -1.14
C ALA A 170 9.94 -8.24 -1.63
N SER A 171 8.92 -9.09 -1.59
CA SER A 171 7.53 -8.75 -1.92
C SER A 171 6.55 -9.68 -1.23
N VAL A 172 5.30 -9.21 -1.12
CA VAL A 172 4.16 -9.98 -0.63
C VAL A 172 3.01 -9.79 -1.61
N THR A 173 2.41 -10.88 -2.06
CA THR A 173 1.20 -10.87 -2.87
C THR A 173 0.05 -11.46 -2.07
N ILE A 174 -1.06 -10.74 -2.02
CA ILE A 174 -2.30 -11.16 -1.35
C ILE A 174 -3.36 -11.37 -2.43
N VAL A 175 -4.12 -12.47 -2.29
CA VAL A 175 -5.29 -12.80 -3.10
C VAL A 175 -6.49 -12.85 -2.18
N THR A 176 -7.53 -12.09 -2.47
CA THR A 176 -8.74 -11.97 -1.62
C THR A 176 -10.01 -12.19 -2.42
#